data_f9acb4d230855aa9301d0545e653370f
#
_entry.id   f9acb4d230855aa9301d0545e653370f
#
_cell.length_a   1.000
_cell.length_b   1.000
_cell.length_c   1.000
_cell.angle_alpha   90.00
_cell.angle_beta   90.00
_cell.angle_gamma   90.00
#
_symmetry.space_group_name_H-M   'P 1'
#
loop_
_entity.id
_entity.type
_entity.pdbx_description
1 polymer ?
#
loop_
_entity_poly.entity_id
_entity_poly.type
_entity_poly.pdbx_seq_one_letter_code
_entity_poly.pdbx_strand_id
1 'polypeptide(L)'
;MTGAIASLGIIAGSNPTALPAAITPSTAGTTESTPQPSFTFFNTLEDESYSLDTGRSVETGPSEYTQYVLQAGSFRAIADADRRRGELALLGLESSIEQMNTDTGSWHRVYIGPFDSRSAMAKARALTAQSDIDTLLLKRAQ
;
A
#
# COMPACT_ATOMS: atom_id res chain seq x y z
N MET A 1 -3.16 53.65 13.75
CA MET A 1 -4.53 53.23 14.00
C MET A 1 -4.51 51.71 14.12
N THR A 2 -4.21 51.20 15.26
CA THR A 2 -5.05 50.69 16.39
C THR A 2 -6.14 49.75 15.97
N GLY A 3 -6.01 48.48 16.42
CA GLY A 3 -7.06 47.49 16.34
C GLY A 3 -6.60 46.10 16.82
N ALA A 4 -6.25 45.97 18.09
CA ALA A 4 -6.12 44.69 18.81
C ALA A 4 -7.52 44.23 19.22
N ILE A 5 -7.82 42.94 19.04
CA ILE A 5 -8.80 42.25 19.89
C ILE A 5 -8.33 40.84 20.17
N ALA A 6 -7.95 40.63 21.40
CA ALA A 6 -7.80 39.35 22.05
C ALA A 6 -9.18 38.74 22.36
N SER A 7 -9.34 37.45 22.17
CA SER A 7 -10.41 36.71 22.83
C SER A 7 -9.87 35.38 23.32
N LEU A 8 -9.67 35.36 24.61
CA LEU A 8 -9.31 34.24 25.46
C LEU A 8 -10.62 33.53 25.85
N GLY A 9 -10.77 32.29 25.49
CA GLY A 9 -11.89 31.44 25.92
C GLY A 9 -11.38 30.16 26.58
N ILE A 10 -11.18 30.24 27.88
CA ILE A 10 -10.93 29.10 28.76
C ILE A 10 -12.30 28.51 29.13
N ILE A 11 -12.53 27.24 28.83
CA ILE A 11 -13.59 26.46 29.45
C ILE A 11 -12.94 25.25 30.10
N ALA A 12 -12.80 25.35 31.43
CA ALA A 12 -12.55 24.25 32.32
C ALA A 12 -13.87 23.49 32.52
N GLY A 13 -13.94 22.26 32.11
CA GLY A 13 -15.02 21.34 32.38
C GLY A 13 -14.54 20.24 33.33
N SER A 14 -14.90 20.38 34.57
CA SER A 14 -14.62 19.48 35.68
C SER A 14 -15.24 18.12 35.49
N ASN A 15 -14.46 17.11 35.76
CA ASN A 15 -14.88 15.71 35.86
C ASN A 15 -15.35 15.43 37.30
N PRO A 16 -16.50 14.87 37.55
CA PRO A 16 -16.77 14.26 38.84
C PRO A 16 -16.61 12.75 38.75
N THR A 17 -15.67 12.29 39.51
CA THR A 17 -15.55 10.94 40.08
C THR A 17 -16.85 10.48 40.72
N ALA A 18 -17.35 9.35 40.29
CA ALA A 18 -18.28 8.55 41.09
C ALA A 18 -18.06 7.07 40.82
N LEU A 19 -17.40 6.42 41.75
CA LEU A 19 -17.51 4.99 41.98
C LEU A 19 -18.71 4.74 42.89
N PRO A 20 -19.51 3.73 42.60
CA PRO A 20 -20.14 2.96 43.68
C PRO A 20 -19.77 1.48 43.65
N ALA A 21 -19.17 1.06 44.74
CA ALA A 21 -19.46 -0.07 45.62
C ALA A 21 -20.04 -1.35 45.01
N ALA A 22 -19.27 -2.40 45.24
CA ALA A 22 -19.59 -3.77 45.59
C ALA A 22 -21.08 -4.16 45.63
N ILE A 23 -21.41 -5.17 44.82
CA ILE A 23 -22.54 -6.04 45.06
C ILE A 23 -22.02 -7.48 45.11
N THR A 24 -22.18 -8.07 46.29
CA THR A 24 -21.92 -9.44 46.69
C THR A 24 -22.72 -10.46 45.87
N PRO A 25 -22.25 -11.72 45.77
CA PRO A 25 -22.90 -12.75 44.98
C PRO A 25 -24.11 -13.34 45.67
N SER A 26 -25.19 -13.47 44.94
CA SER A 26 -26.30 -14.33 45.36
C SER A 26 -26.31 -15.59 44.50
N THR A 27 -26.08 -16.68 45.20
CA THR A 27 -26.26 -18.07 44.77
C THR A 27 -27.71 -18.33 44.42
N ALA A 28 -27.98 -18.92 43.27
CA ALA A 28 -28.85 -20.11 43.10
C ALA A 28 -29.18 -20.33 41.63
N GLY A 29 -28.72 -21.39 41.13
CA GLY A 29 -29.38 -22.47 40.43
C GLY A 29 -30.21 -22.12 39.22
N THR A 30 -29.73 -22.58 38.08
CA THR A 30 -30.50 -23.50 37.25
C THR A 30 -29.64 -23.81 36.00
N THR A 31 -29.35 -25.05 35.91
CA THR A 31 -28.75 -25.72 34.77
C THR A 31 -29.60 -25.49 33.52
N GLU A 32 -29.15 -24.65 32.63
CA GLU A 32 -29.61 -24.70 31.27
C GLU A 32 -28.36 -24.71 30.37
N SER A 33 -28.08 -25.92 29.96
CA SER A 33 -27.03 -26.26 29.03
C SER A 33 -27.37 -25.69 27.67
N THR A 34 -27.00 -24.45 27.45
CA THR A 34 -26.89 -23.92 26.09
C THR A 34 -25.63 -24.51 25.51
N PRO A 35 -25.70 -25.26 24.40
CA PRO A 35 -24.49 -25.72 23.73
C PRO A 35 -23.72 -24.47 23.25
N GLN A 36 -22.68 -24.13 24.00
CA GLN A 36 -21.69 -23.19 23.51
C GLN A 36 -21.11 -23.82 22.25
N PRO A 37 -21.13 -23.13 21.11
CA PRO A 37 -20.33 -23.54 20.01
C PRO A 37 -18.87 -23.48 20.47
N SER A 38 -18.31 -24.64 20.78
CA SER A 38 -16.88 -24.75 21.03
C SER A 38 -16.18 -24.40 19.73
N PHE A 39 -15.67 -23.19 19.68
CA PHE A 39 -14.84 -22.73 18.59
C PHE A 39 -13.52 -23.54 18.66
N THR A 40 -13.49 -24.63 17.97
CA THR A 40 -12.32 -25.51 17.86
C THR A 40 -11.33 -24.95 16.84
N PHE A 41 -11.05 -23.65 16.95
CA PHE A 41 -10.10 -22.99 16.06
C PHE A 41 -8.69 -23.62 16.14
N PHE A 42 -8.31 -24.12 17.33
CA PHE A 42 -7.00 -24.72 17.54
C PHE A 42 -6.93 -26.17 17.04
N ASN A 43 -8.04 -26.90 17.06
CA ASN A 43 -8.04 -28.29 16.58
C ASN A 43 -8.06 -28.39 15.04
N THR A 44 -8.57 -27.34 14.37
CA THR A 44 -8.56 -27.27 12.90
C THR A 44 -7.15 -26.97 12.36
N LEU A 45 -6.27 -26.41 13.19
CA LEU A 45 -4.88 -26.11 12.79
C LEU A 45 -3.93 -27.31 12.97
N GLU A 46 -4.32 -28.32 13.75
CA GLU A 46 -3.48 -29.52 13.93
C GLU A 46 -3.75 -30.58 12.86
N ASP A 47 -4.96 -30.66 12.32
CA ASP A 47 -5.33 -31.65 11.31
C ASP A 47 -5.16 -31.17 9.87
N GLU A 48 -5.17 -29.89 9.64
CA GLU A 48 -4.66 -29.30 8.41
C GLU A 48 -3.18 -28.99 8.60
N SER A 49 -2.34 -30.02 8.55
CA SER A 49 -1.04 -29.83 7.95
C SER A 49 -1.34 -29.30 6.54
N TYR A 50 -1.49 -27.97 6.44
CA TYR A 50 -1.23 -27.30 5.20
C TYR A 50 0.19 -27.72 4.86
N SER A 51 0.30 -28.78 4.12
CA SER A 51 1.37 -28.89 3.19
C SER A 51 1.31 -27.58 2.46
N LEU A 52 2.03 -26.59 2.99
CA LEU A 52 2.57 -25.57 2.15
C LEU A 52 3.25 -26.39 1.08
N ASP A 53 2.49 -26.66 0.05
CA ASP A 53 3.03 -27.10 -1.20
C ASP A 53 3.95 -25.96 -1.65
N THR A 54 5.08 -25.90 -0.96
CA THR A 54 6.27 -25.21 -1.39
C THR A 54 6.73 -25.87 -2.70
N GLY A 55 6.02 -26.88 -3.12
CA GLY A 55 6.04 -27.52 -4.42
C GLY A 55 5.18 -26.81 -5.47
N ARG A 56 4.64 -25.62 -5.21
CA ARG A 56 4.59 -24.68 -6.29
C ARG A 56 6.03 -24.30 -6.58
N SER A 57 6.73 -25.27 -7.10
CA SER A 57 7.78 -25.08 -8.06
C SER A 57 7.37 -23.83 -8.79
N VAL A 58 8.01 -22.72 -8.43
CA VAL A 58 8.23 -21.71 -9.42
C VAL A 58 8.64 -22.55 -10.62
N GLU A 59 7.69 -22.82 -11.52
CA GLU A 59 8.05 -23.30 -12.81
C GLU A 59 9.07 -22.29 -13.29
N THR A 60 10.31 -22.66 -13.08
CA THR A 60 11.40 -22.18 -13.88
C THR A 60 11.19 -22.85 -15.23
N GLY A 61 10.05 -22.52 -15.86
CA GLY A 61 9.97 -22.51 -17.29
C GLY A 61 11.12 -21.66 -17.75
N PRO A 62 11.69 -21.87 -18.95
CA PRO A 62 12.77 -21.06 -19.46
C PRO A 62 12.41 -19.63 -19.11
N SER A 63 13.20 -19.00 -18.26
CA SER A 63 12.93 -17.67 -17.81
C SER A 63 13.10 -16.79 -19.05
N GLU A 64 12.01 -16.62 -19.78
CA GLU A 64 11.85 -15.45 -20.60
C GLU A 64 12.17 -14.32 -19.65
N TYR A 65 13.34 -13.74 -19.81
CA TYR A 65 13.82 -12.67 -18.95
C TYR A 65 12.78 -11.56 -18.99
N THR A 66 11.79 -11.68 -18.12
CA THR A 66 10.71 -10.72 -18.04
C THR A 66 11.25 -9.53 -17.28
N GLN A 67 11.57 -8.49 -17.99
CA GLN A 67 11.93 -7.21 -17.38
C GLN A 67 10.66 -6.46 -16.98
N TYR A 68 10.69 -5.91 -15.78
CA TYR A 68 9.64 -5.05 -15.27
C TYR A 68 9.99 -3.60 -15.55
N VAL A 69 9.06 -2.86 -16.13
CA VAL A 69 9.20 -1.43 -16.43
C VAL A 69 7.99 -0.72 -15.84
N LEU A 70 8.21 0.42 -15.20
CA LEU A 70 7.13 1.25 -14.69
C LEU A 70 6.97 2.47 -15.61
N GLN A 71 5.78 2.71 -16.11
CA GLN A 71 5.45 3.93 -16.83
C GLN A 71 4.97 4.98 -15.83
N ALA A 72 5.69 6.10 -15.73
CA ALA A 72 5.40 7.20 -14.81
C ALA A 72 4.61 8.36 -15.43
N GLY A 73 4.23 8.24 -16.68
CA GLY A 73 3.39 9.23 -17.34
C GLY A 73 3.54 9.20 -18.86
N SER A 74 2.64 9.94 -19.51
CA SER A 74 2.64 10.16 -20.95
C SER A 74 2.27 11.62 -21.22
N PHE A 75 3.13 12.34 -21.91
CA PHE A 75 3.04 13.78 -22.09
C PHE A 75 3.07 14.14 -23.57
N ARG A 76 2.41 15.22 -23.94
CA ARG A 76 2.48 15.75 -25.31
C ARG A 76 3.70 16.62 -25.51
N ALA A 77 4.08 17.39 -24.48
CA ALA A 77 5.26 18.23 -24.51
C ALA A 77 6.47 17.46 -23.94
N ILE A 78 7.60 17.53 -24.62
CA ILE A 78 8.85 16.93 -24.15
C ILE A 78 9.32 17.57 -22.83
N ALA A 79 9.08 18.87 -22.65
CA ALA A 79 9.44 19.60 -21.44
C ALA A 79 8.76 19.03 -20.18
N ASP A 80 7.50 18.57 -20.29
CA ASP A 80 6.78 17.94 -19.17
C ASP A 80 7.33 16.54 -18.88
N ALA A 81 7.71 15.80 -19.91
CA ALA A 81 8.37 14.50 -19.75
C ALA A 81 9.74 14.66 -19.09
N ASP A 82 10.54 15.67 -19.50
CA ASP A 82 11.83 15.97 -18.86
C ASP A 82 11.69 16.40 -17.42
N ARG A 83 10.68 17.20 -17.08
CA ARG A 83 10.36 17.54 -15.68
C ARG A 83 10.11 16.29 -14.87
N ARG A 84 9.24 15.40 -15.37
CA ARG A 84 8.94 14.12 -14.70
C ARG A 84 10.20 13.27 -14.52
N ARG A 85 11.06 13.21 -15.54
CA ARG A 85 12.35 12.52 -15.44
C ARG A 85 13.23 13.14 -14.34
N GLY A 86 13.28 14.46 -14.23
CA GLY A 86 14.00 15.17 -13.17
C GLY A 86 13.45 14.84 -11.77
N GLU A 87 12.13 14.82 -11.59
CA GLU A 87 11.48 14.42 -10.34
C GLU A 87 11.85 12.99 -9.93
N LEU A 88 11.86 12.06 -10.88
CA LEU A 88 12.25 10.67 -10.66
C LEU A 88 13.75 10.54 -10.33
N ALA A 89 14.61 11.34 -10.96
CA ALA A 89 16.03 11.38 -10.64
C ALA A 89 16.31 11.86 -9.21
N LEU A 90 15.51 12.81 -8.69
CA LEU A 90 15.60 13.25 -7.29
C LEU A 90 15.23 12.13 -6.30
N LEU A 91 14.39 11.17 -6.72
CA LEU A 91 14.07 9.98 -5.94
C LEU A 91 15.11 8.86 -6.09
N GLY A 92 16.17 9.10 -6.87
CA GLY A 92 17.21 8.11 -7.14
C GLY A 92 16.75 7.01 -8.11
N LEU A 93 15.72 7.28 -8.91
CA LEU A 93 15.18 6.34 -9.89
C LEU A 93 15.68 6.69 -11.29
N GLU A 94 16.29 5.70 -11.95
CA GLU A 94 16.67 5.83 -13.34
C GLU A 94 15.46 5.77 -14.24
N SER A 95 15.32 6.76 -15.15
CA SER A 95 14.18 6.85 -16.03
C SER A 95 14.57 7.28 -17.44
N SER A 96 13.81 6.79 -18.41
CA SER A 96 13.99 7.07 -19.84
C SER A 96 12.71 7.68 -20.44
N ILE A 97 12.88 8.45 -21.51
CA ILE A 97 11.75 9.01 -22.27
C ILE A 97 11.73 8.34 -23.64
N GLU A 98 10.61 7.73 -23.98
CA GLU A 98 10.36 7.18 -25.32
C GLU A 98 9.33 8.04 -26.04
N GLN A 99 9.67 8.46 -27.25
CA GLN A 99 8.72 9.14 -28.13
C GLN A 99 7.93 8.11 -28.91
N MET A 100 6.61 8.25 -28.88
CA MET A 100 5.68 7.44 -29.65
C MET A 100 4.82 8.34 -30.51
N ASN A 101 4.82 8.06 -31.81
CA ASN A 101 3.95 8.75 -32.77
C ASN A 101 2.68 7.93 -32.93
N THR A 102 1.54 8.57 -32.67
CA THR A 102 0.21 8.00 -32.89
C THR A 102 -0.56 8.86 -33.90
N ASP A 103 -1.67 8.36 -34.40
CA ASP A 103 -2.52 9.11 -35.33
C ASP A 103 -3.02 10.44 -34.75
N THR A 104 -3.01 10.56 -33.42
CA THR A 104 -3.40 11.76 -32.68
C THR A 104 -2.23 12.68 -32.32
N GLY A 105 -1.02 12.38 -32.77
CA GLY A 105 0.20 13.17 -32.57
C GLY A 105 1.30 12.44 -31.81
N SER A 106 2.38 13.16 -31.52
CA SER A 106 3.53 12.65 -30.76
C SER A 106 3.27 12.65 -29.26
N TRP A 107 3.64 11.56 -28.61
CA TRP A 107 3.58 11.39 -27.16
C TRP A 107 4.96 11.03 -26.62
N HIS A 108 5.30 11.60 -25.47
CA HIS A 108 6.53 11.32 -24.74
C HIS A 108 6.15 10.51 -23.50
N ARG A 109 6.54 9.25 -23.45
CA ARG A 109 6.29 8.35 -22.32
C ARG A 109 7.52 8.24 -21.45
N VAL A 110 7.34 8.40 -20.16
CA VAL A 110 8.41 8.30 -19.18
C VAL A 110 8.36 6.91 -18.54
N TYR A 111 9.46 6.19 -18.62
CA TYR A 111 9.62 4.85 -18.07
C TYR A 111 10.70 4.84 -17.01
N ILE A 112 10.49 4.05 -15.97
CA ILE A 112 11.43 3.82 -14.88
C ILE A 112 11.96 2.39 -14.97
N GLY A 113 13.24 2.21 -14.83
CA GLY A 113 13.93 0.93 -14.97
C GLY A 113 14.28 0.61 -16.40
N PRO A 114 14.80 -0.54 -16.76
CA PRO A 114 14.26 -1.87 -16.46
C PRO A 114 14.67 -2.43 -15.11
N PHE A 115 13.81 -3.23 -14.51
CA PHE A 115 14.07 -3.93 -13.27
C PHE A 115 14.12 -5.44 -13.52
N ASP A 116 15.19 -6.08 -13.08
CA ASP A 116 15.36 -7.52 -13.21
C ASP A 116 14.62 -8.30 -12.14
N SER A 117 14.19 -7.62 -11.07
CA SER A 117 13.49 -8.26 -9.97
C SER A 117 12.19 -7.54 -9.61
N ARG A 118 11.21 -8.34 -9.21
CA ARG A 118 9.93 -7.84 -8.73
C ARG A 118 10.07 -7.00 -7.45
N SER A 119 11.05 -7.32 -6.60
CA SER A 119 11.31 -6.58 -5.36
C SER A 119 11.88 -5.19 -5.64
N ALA A 120 12.82 -5.06 -6.59
CA ALA A 120 13.36 -3.77 -7.00
C ALA A 120 12.27 -2.87 -7.61
N MET A 121 11.43 -3.44 -8.48
CA MET A 121 10.26 -2.75 -9.04
C MET A 121 9.28 -2.29 -7.96
N ALA A 122 8.99 -3.13 -6.96
CA ALA A 122 8.07 -2.80 -5.87
C ALA A 122 8.61 -1.64 -5.01
N LYS A 123 9.92 -1.60 -4.76
CA LYS A 123 10.58 -0.47 -4.06
C LYS A 123 10.45 0.83 -4.86
N ALA A 124 10.73 0.80 -6.15
CA ALA A 124 10.59 1.96 -7.02
C ALA A 124 9.16 2.48 -7.02
N ARG A 125 8.17 1.58 -7.11
CA ARG A 125 6.75 1.94 -7.04
C ARG A 125 6.35 2.56 -5.70
N ALA A 126 6.91 2.08 -4.59
CA ALA A 126 6.66 2.67 -3.27
C ALA A 126 7.24 4.09 -3.17
N LEU A 127 8.43 4.34 -3.72
CA LEU A 127 9.04 5.68 -3.75
C LEU A 127 8.24 6.65 -4.60
N THR A 128 7.78 6.24 -5.78
CA THR A 128 6.94 7.08 -6.64
C THR A 128 5.60 7.41 -5.99
N ALA A 129 4.97 6.43 -5.32
CA ALA A 129 3.72 6.64 -4.60
C ALA A 129 3.84 7.65 -3.44
N GLN A 130 5.01 7.70 -2.75
CA GLN A 130 5.27 8.69 -1.71
C GLN A 130 5.36 10.13 -2.25
N SER A 131 5.63 10.27 -3.54
CA SER A 131 5.76 11.56 -4.24
C SER A 131 4.55 11.87 -5.12
N ASP A 132 3.41 11.22 -4.89
CA ASP A 132 2.18 11.37 -5.66
C ASP A 132 2.36 11.14 -7.17
N ILE A 133 3.31 10.27 -7.53
CA ILE A 133 3.55 9.86 -8.91
C ILE A 133 2.93 8.49 -9.15
N ASP A 134 1.83 8.46 -9.88
CA ASP A 134 1.20 7.21 -10.29
C ASP A 134 2.04 6.48 -11.34
N THR A 135 2.13 5.16 -11.20
CA THR A 135 2.90 4.32 -12.12
C THR A 135 2.11 3.12 -12.60
N LEU A 136 2.24 2.83 -13.89
CA LEU A 136 1.66 1.65 -14.53
C LEU A 136 2.75 0.59 -14.73
N LEU A 137 2.50 -0.63 -14.25
CA LEU A 137 3.43 -1.75 -14.45
C LEU A 137 3.28 -2.33 -15.86
N LEU A 138 4.38 -2.39 -16.55
CA LEU A 138 4.54 -3.05 -17.85
C LEU A 138 5.53 -4.19 -17.72
N LYS A 139 5.26 -5.30 -18.38
CA LYS A 139 6.19 -6.42 -18.53
C LYS A 139 6.74 -6.37 -19.97
N ARG A 140 8.03 -6.34 -20.11
CA ARG A 140 8.72 -6.51 -21.42
C ARG A 140 9.33 -7.89 -21.46
N ALA A 141 8.97 -8.67 -22.48
CA ALA A 141 9.74 -9.84 -22.88
C ALA A 141 10.96 -9.34 -23.69
N GLN A 142 12.12 -9.91 -23.43
CA GLN A 142 13.32 -9.70 -24.25
C GLN A 142 13.37 -10.70 -25.37
#